data_d3f0b2c6173bab69c320ec6d2e83d9ed
#
_entry.id   d3f0b2c6173bab69c320ec6d2e83d9ed
#
_cell.length_a   1.000
_cell.length_b   1.000
_cell.length_c   1.000
_cell.angle_alpha   90.00
_cell.angle_beta   90.00
_cell.angle_gamma   90.00
#
_symmetry.space_group_name_H-M   'P 1'
#
loop_
_entity.id
_entity.type
_entity.pdbx_description
1 polymer ?
#
loop_
_entity_poly.entity_id
_entity_poly.type
_entity_poly.pdbx_seq_one_letter_code
_entity_poly.pdbx_strand_id
1 'polypeptide(L)'
;MISRKYISIVIALLSMGSCLKIQTNGAYDTNGDYWGGYTFNEWLKSERNLDCHVFAEAVKLADLTEVFDALEPSTVIVPNDEAFNQLFSEMGISSIQEFEPVVLKEILSYLIMSQRYISTDMQDGAVIAAQNLIDKPLYLSRKSSSGNRLQMYVNMHVPSGVKNFAATTATVVMQDVAFKDHVAQIVSNVPYFKEYTLKTDTYKGLPNTDQVFEIPTEADTYLAKTRPESPFDLTLNCNTERIPLILYEATNSVDFYDEISVARVNFYVPKVDGIAANPFILYDITDQAWELSQQGTDVTKFYKTVISQYTPTLSADNKVATFDFDEAGKWTSVDITDYILKHFKNPSPKPIAFTVAPANNFYSSVGILYLGFKKESQVSKSNNPSYIQILGRMDSRIVLQNTKALECEESVVITQNNLLCTAPVVPDGMVYSPQNITYRIIQTPVGGLLARNCLPLKEGDVFTQNEVNEGAIKYYKTTAENADSFILRAGDYSGATLQEDITMNVVIR
;
A
#
# COMPACT_ATOMS: atom_id res chain seq x y z
N MET A 1 -61.00 -28.93 -28.13
CA MET A 1 -60.74 -27.48 -28.22
C MET A 1 -60.02 -27.05 -26.94
N ILE A 2 -58.70 -27.02 -26.89
CA ILE A 2 -57.94 -26.52 -25.73
C ILE A 2 -58.04 -25.03 -25.72
N SER A 3 -58.58 -24.46 -24.65
CA SER A 3 -58.83 -23.04 -24.52
C SER A 3 -57.54 -22.23 -24.68
N ARG A 4 -57.56 -21.15 -25.46
CA ARG A 4 -56.44 -20.19 -25.66
C ARG A 4 -55.76 -19.73 -24.36
N LYS A 5 -56.47 -19.79 -23.22
CA LYS A 5 -55.93 -19.43 -21.90
C LYS A 5 -54.88 -20.42 -21.37
N TYR A 6 -55.01 -21.70 -21.70
CA TYR A 6 -54.04 -22.72 -21.26
C TYR A 6 -52.73 -22.70 -22.08
N ILE A 7 -52.82 -22.33 -23.35
CA ILE A 7 -51.63 -22.13 -24.20
C ILE A 7 -50.78 -20.97 -23.70
N SER A 8 -51.40 -19.85 -23.26
CA SER A 8 -50.67 -18.71 -22.70
C SER A 8 -49.99 -19.05 -21.37
N ILE A 9 -50.59 -19.87 -20.52
CA ILE A 9 -49.97 -20.30 -19.23
C ILE A 9 -48.80 -21.28 -19.49
N VAL A 10 -48.93 -22.19 -20.45
CA VAL A 10 -47.84 -23.10 -20.81
C VAL A 10 -46.66 -22.35 -21.41
N ILE A 11 -46.91 -21.36 -22.26
CA ILE A 11 -45.83 -20.50 -22.81
C ILE A 11 -45.17 -19.67 -21.73
N ALA A 12 -45.93 -19.13 -20.76
CA ALA A 12 -45.37 -18.38 -19.63
C ALA A 12 -44.53 -19.29 -18.70
N LEU A 13 -44.96 -20.51 -18.44
CA LEU A 13 -44.22 -21.48 -17.65
C LEU A 13 -42.95 -22.00 -18.38
N LEU A 14 -42.98 -22.12 -19.68
CA LEU A 14 -41.79 -22.46 -20.48
C LEU A 14 -40.79 -21.29 -20.56
N SER A 15 -41.28 -20.05 -20.59
CA SER A 15 -40.40 -18.89 -20.57
C SER A 15 -39.78 -18.64 -19.18
N MET A 16 -40.50 -18.95 -18.09
CA MET A 16 -39.91 -18.90 -16.73
C MET A 16 -38.90 -20.04 -16.53
N GLY A 17 -39.13 -21.21 -17.06
CA GLY A 17 -38.15 -22.31 -17.01
C GLY A 17 -36.85 -22.01 -17.76
N SER A 18 -36.93 -21.30 -18.90
CA SER A 18 -35.72 -20.88 -19.63
C SER A 18 -34.99 -19.73 -18.93
N CYS A 19 -35.70 -18.80 -18.27
CA CYS A 19 -35.07 -17.79 -17.45
C CYS A 19 -34.38 -18.38 -16.21
N LEU A 20 -35.00 -19.36 -15.55
CA LEU A 20 -34.36 -20.06 -14.42
C LEU A 20 -33.14 -20.88 -14.90
N LYS A 21 -33.19 -21.50 -16.05
CA LYS A 21 -32.03 -22.21 -16.62
C LYS A 21 -30.89 -21.25 -16.98
N ILE A 22 -31.20 -20.03 -17.47
CA ILE A 22 -30.19 -19.02 -17.76
C ILE A 22 -29.61 -18.45 -16.46
N GLN A 23 -30.40 -18.32 -15.40
CA GLN A 23 -29.89 -17.85 -14.09
C GLN A 23 -29.07 -18.89 -13.34
N THR A 24 -29.35 -20.15 -13.47
CA THR A 24 -28.55 -21.24 -12.88
C THR A 24 -27.32 -21.62 -13.72
N ASN A 25 -27.31 -21.27 -15.00
CA ASN A 25 -26.21 -21.56 -15.92
C ASN A 25 -25.38 -20.33 -16.30
N GLY A 26 -25.70 -19.16 -15.72
CA GLY A 26 -25.17 -17.87 -16.17
C GLY A 26 -23.73 -17.55 -15.79
N ALA A 27 -23.05 -18.42 -15.09
CA ALA A 27 -21.60 -18.32 -14.84
C ALA A 27 -20.86 -19.62 -15.17
N TYR A 28 -21.60 -20.67 -15.44
CA TYR A 28 -21.01 -21.94 -15.80
C TYR A 28 -21.35 -22.19 -17.25
N ASP A 29 -20.36 -22.21 -18.12
CA ASP A 29 -20.52 -22.74 -19.46
C ASP A 29 -20.98 -24.19 -19.31
N THR A 30 -22.25 -24.41 -19.60
CA THR A 30 -22.86 -25.73 -19.51
C THR A 30 -22.41 -26.69 -20.59
N ASN A 31 -21.56 -26.28 -21.48
CA ASN A 31 -20.82 -27.19 -22.36
C ASN A 31 -19.75 -27.99 -21.65
N GLY A 32 -19.71 -27.91 -20.30
CA GLY A 32 -19.11 -28.94 -19.43
C GLY A 32 -17.60 -29.16 -19.55
N ASP A 33 -16.95 -28.52 -20.51
CA ASP A 33 -15.61 -28.93 -20.94
C ASP A 33 -14.49 -27.95 -20.55
N TYR A 34 -14.81 -26.78 -20.00
CA TYR A 34 -13.72 -25.80 -19.76
C TYR A 34 -12.99 -26.03 -18.45
N TRP A 35 -13.68 -26.28 -17.36
CA TRP A 35 -13.03 -26.37 -16.06
C TRP A 35 -13.42 -27.61 -15.28
N GLY A 36 -14.63 -28.08 -15.40
CA GLY A 36 -15.14 -29.28 -14.70
C GLY A 36 -14.43 -30.60 -15.04
N GLY A 37 -13.57 -30.59 -16.07
CA GLY A 37 -12.73 -31.71 -16.46
C GLY A 37 -11.34 -31.73 -15.86
N TYR A 38 -10.90 -30.60 -15.22
CA TYR A 38 -9.57 -30.46 -14.67
C TYR A 38 -9.60 -30.40 -13.13
N THR A 39 -8.54 -30.90 -12.49
CA THR A 39 -8.21 -30.46 -11.11
C THR A 39 -7.65 -29.07 -11.16
N PHE A 40 -7.59 -28.40 -9.99
CA PHE A 40 -7.02 -27.07 -9.90
C PHE A 40 -5.54 -27.07 -10.34
N ASN A 41 -4.77 -28.06 -9.94
CA ASN A 41 -3.37 -28.22 -10.35
C ASN A 41 -3.19 -28.47 -11.86
N GLU A 42 -4.11 -29.25 -12.49
CA GLU A 42 -4.10 -29.43 -13.94
C GLU A 42 -4.37 -28.12 -14.67
N TRP A 43 -5.30 -27.32 -14.15
CA TRP A 43 -5.61 -26.01 -14.71
C TRP A 43 -4.45 -25.02 -14.56
N LEU A 44 -3.79 -24.94 -13.41
CA LEU A 44 -2.62 -24.09 -13.21
C LEU A 44 -1.49 -24.38 -14.22
N LYS A 45 -1.35 -25.63 -14.64
CA LYS A 45 -0.36 -26.07 -15.63
C LYS A 45 -0.80 -25.87 -17.08
N SER A 46 -2.05 -25.50 -17.30
CA SER A 46 -2.62 -25.36 -18.66
C SER A 46 -2.35 -23.96 -19.23
N GLU A 47 -2.26 -23.87 -20.56
CA GLU A 47 -2.18 -22.58 -21.27
C GLU A 47 -3.51 -21.80 -21.23
N ARG A 48 -4.55 -22.37 -20.62
CA ARG A 48 -5.91 -21.81 -20.57
C ARG A 48 -6.28 -21.29 -19.17
N ASN A 49 -5.31 -20.78 -18.42
CA ASN A 49 -5.50 -20.41 -17.03
C ASN A 49 -6.05 -18.98 -16.80
N LEU A 50 -6.82 -18.42 -17.75
CA LEU A 50 -7.60 -17.19 -17.58
C LEU A 50 -6.78 -15.96 -17.17
N ASP A 51 -5.63 -15.73 -17.79
CA ASP A 51 -4.72 -14.65 -17.44
C ASP A 51 -4.27 -14.71 -15.95
N CYS A 52 -4.05 -15.93 -15.43
CA CYS A 52 -3.53 -16.21 -14.10
C CYS A 52 -2.17 -16.93 -14.16
N HIS A 53 -1.35 -16.63 -15.16
CA HIS A 53 -0.06 -17.27 -15.38
C HIS A 53 0.92 -16.95 -14.24
N VAL A 54 0.92 -15.69 -13.79
CA VAL A 54 1.77 -15.26 -12.69
C VAL A 54 1.39 -15.95 -11.38
N PHE A 55 0.09 -16.18 -11.14
CA PHE A 55 -0.37 -16.96 -9.99
C PHE A 55 0.15 -18.40 -10.04
N ALA A 56 0.11 -19.05 -11.20
CA ALA A 56 0.63 -20.41 -11.37
C ALA A 56 2.14 -20.48 -11.12
N GLU A 57 2.90 -19.49 -11.59
CA GLU A 57 4.33 -19.37 -11.29
C GLU A 57 4.58 -19.09 -9.81
N ALA A 58 3.77 -18.24 -9.19
CA ALA A 58 3.84 -17.92 -7.77
C ALA A 58 3.62 -19.14 -6.88
N VAL A 59 2.61 -19.95 -7.19
CA VAL A 59 2.32 -21.24 -6.50
C VAL A 59 3.52 -22.18 -6.57
N LYS A 60 4.15 -22.26 -7.73
CA LYS A 60 5.35 -23.11 -7.93
C LYS A 60 6.55 -22.56 -7.15
N LEU A 61 6.78 -21.26 -7.21
CA LEU A 61 7.90 -20.60 -6.51
C LEU A 61 7.75 -20.72 -4.97
N ALA A 62 6.52 -20.63 -4.47
CA ALA A 62 6.19 -20.77 -3.05
C ALA A 62 6.10 -22.24 -2.57
N ASP A 63 6.36 -23.21 -3.42
CA ASP A 63 6.25 -24.65 -3.12
C ASP A 63 4.87 -25.07 -2.54
N LEU A 64 3.81 -24.56 -3.15
CA LEU A 64 2.42 -24.82 -2.71
C LEU A 64 1.66 -25.80 -3.63
N THR A 65 2.31 -26.33 -4.66
CA THR A 65 1.63 -27.21 -5.64
C THR A 65 1.00 -28.43 -5.01
N GLU A 66 1.70 -29.09 -4.08
CA GLU A 66 1.22 -30.31 -3.41
C GLU A 66 0.12 -30.02 -2.37
N VAL A 67 0.02 -28.78 -1.90
CA VAL A 67 -1.00 -28.37 -0.94
C VAL A 67 -2.39 -28.53 -1.52
N PHE A 68 -2.60 -28.20 -2.79
CA PHE A 68 -3.92 -28.32 -3.45
C PHE A 68 -4.34 -29.78 -3.63
N ASP A 69 -3.42 -30.71 -3.84
CA ASP A 69 -3.74 -32.13 -3.97
C ASP A 69 -4.10 -32.78 -2.62
N ALA A 70 -3.62 -32.18 -1.51
CA ALA A 70 -3.84 -32.67 -0.15
C ALA A 70 -5.07 -32.07 0.55
N LEU A 71 -5.59 -30.95 0.05
CA LEU A 71 -6.72 -30.26 0.64
C LEU A 71 -8.06 -30.91 0.26
N GLU A 72 -8.98 -30.96 1.21
CA GLU A 72 -10.41 -31.17 0.93
C GLU A 72 -10.96 -30.07 0.01
N PRO A 73 -12.09 -30.31 -0.69
CA PRO A 73 -12.67 -29.33 -1.60
C PRO A 73 -12.83 -27.95 -0.95
N SER A 74 -12.10 -26.99 -1.46
CA SER A 74 -11.93 -25.65 -0.86
C SER A 74 -12.13 -24.53 -1.88
N THR A 75 -12.02 -23.30 -1.43
CA THR A 75 -12.01 -22.11 -2.30
C THR A 75 -10.62 -21.48 -2.32
N VAL A 76 -10.18 -21.13 -3.51
CA VAL A 76 -8.91 -20.43 -3.75
C VAL A 76 -9.22 -19.04 -4.32
N ILE A 77 -8.71 -18.00 -3.69
CA ILE A 77 -8.70 -16.66 -4.28
C ILE A 77 -7.50 -16.59 -5.22
N VAL A 78 -7.77 -16.33 -6.49
CA VAL A 78 -6.75 -16.34 -7.54
C VAL A 78 -6.61 -14.94 -8.13
N PRO A 79 -5.56 -14.18 -7.78
CA PRO A 79 -5.25 -12.94 -8.46
C PRO A 79 -4.90 -13.18 -9.92
N ASN A 80 -5.43 -12.37 -10.83
CA ASN A 80 -5.04 -12.41 -12.23
C ASN A 80 -3.67 -11.75 -12.45
N ASP A 81 -3.13 -11.82 -13.67
CA ASP A 81 -1.81 -11.30 -14.01
C ASP A 81 -1.72 -9.77 -13.79
N GLU A 82 -2.80 -9.03 -14.05
CA GLU A 82 -2.87 -7.59 -13.78
C GLU A 82 -2.77 -7.28 -12.29
N ALA A 83 -3.39 -8.09 -11.42
CA ALA A 83 -3.30 -7.94 -9.96
C ALA A 83 -1.86 -8.09 -9.46
N PHE A 84 -1.10 -9.03 -10.01
CA PHE A 84 0.33 -9.19 -9.69
C PHE A 84 1.17 -8.04 -10.22
N ASN A 85 0.92 -7.54 -11.42
CA ASN A 85 1.62 -6.39 -11.98
C ASN A 85 1.46 -5.14 -11.08
N GLN A 86 0.29 -4.95 -10.48
CA GLN A 86 0.05 -3.89 -9.51
C GLN A 86 0.88 -4.11 -8.24
N LEU A 87 0.89 -5.33 -7.69
CA LEU A 87 1.70 -5.68 -6.52
C LEU A 87 3.20 -5.48 -6.80
N PHE A 88 3.68 -5.87 -7.97
CA PHE A 88 5.08 -5.66 -8.37
C PHE A 88 5.44 -4.18 -8.39
N SER A 89 4.56 -3.35 -8.93
CA SER A 89 4.75 -1.90 -8.92
C SER A 89 4.81 -1.33 -7.50
N GLU A 90 3.95 -1.81 -6.59
CA GLU A 90 3.96 -1.40 -5.18
C GLU A 90 5.26 -1.79 -4.47
N MET A 91 5.80 -2.96 -4.80
CA MET A 91 7.02 -3.50 -4.20
C MET A 91 8.32 -3.02 -4.89
N GLY A 92 8.20 -2.37 -6.04
CA GLY A 92 9.35 -1.94 -6.85
C GLY A 92 10.15 -3.10 -7.42
N ILE A 93 9.49 -4.20 -7.77
CA ILE A 93 10.06 -5.36 -8.47
C ILE A 93 9.46 -5.49 -9.87
N SER A 94 10.09 -6.25 -10.74
CA SER A 94 9.69 -6.37 -12.16
C SER A 94 8.99 -7.69 -12.48
N SER A 95 9.17 -8.70 -11.63
CA SER A 95 8.65 -10.04 -11.88
C SER A 95 8.50 -10.86 -10.60
N ILE A 96 7.73 -11.97 -10.71
CA ILE A 96 7.52 -12.89 -9.58
C ILE A 96 8.82 -13.57 -9.13
N GLN A 97 9.82 -13.71 -10.01
CA GLN A 97 11.10 -14.33 -9.71
C GLN A 97 11.97 -13.49 -8.76
N GLU A 98 11.68 -12.20 -8.64
CA GLU A 98 12.33 -11.31 -7.68
C GLU A 98 11.67 -11.36 -6.30
N PHE A 99 10.55 -12.08 -6.18
CA PHE A 99 9.84 -12.22 -4.93
C PHE A 99 10.51 -13.26 -4.03
N GLU A 100 10.64 -12.95 -2.75
CA GLU A 100 11.14 -13.92 -1.78
C GLU A 100 10.12 -15.05 -1.57
N PRO A 101 10.48 -16.33 -1.85
CA PRO A 101 9.53 -17.44 -1.83
C PRO A 101 8.80 -17.61 -0.50
N VAL A 102 9.48 -17.36 0.62
CA VAL A 102 8.90 -17.50 1.97
C VAL A 102 7.81 -16.46 2.23
N VAL A 103 7.98 -15.22 1.76
CA VAL A 103 6.97 -14.17 1.86
C VAL A 103 5.80 -14.46 0.93
N LEU A 104 6.11 -14.88 -0.30
CA LEU A 104 5.11 -15.27 -1.28
C LEU A 104 4.25 -16.43 -0.78
N LYS A 105 4.85 -17.41 -0.12
CA LYS A 105 4.15 -18.54 0.50
C LYS A 105 3.13 -18.06 1.55
N GLU A 106 3.49 -17.09 2.37
CA GLU A 106 2.56 -16.53 3.35
C GLU A 106 1.38 -15.81 2.68
N ILE A 107 1.64 -14.96 1.68
CA ILE A 107 0.60 -14.27 0.90
C ILE A 107 -0.34 -15.27 0.24
N LEU A 108 0.19 -16.27 -0.46
CA LEU A 108 -0.64 -17.26 -1.15
C LEU A 108 -1.42 -18.15 -0.17
N SER A 109 -0.82 -18.53 0.97
CA SER A 109 -1.50 -19.29 2.02
C SER A 109 -2.70 -18.54 2.62
N TYR A 110 -2.65 -17.21 2.65
CA TYR A 110 -3.80 -16.37 3.02
C TYR A 110 -4.96 -16.48 2.02
N LEU A 111 -4.67 -16.75 0.75
CA LEU A 111 -5.65 -16.85 -0.33
C LEU A 111 -6.28 -18.23 -0.47
N ILE A 112 -5.75 -19.24 0.22
CA ILE A 112 -6.25 -20.61 0.19
C ILE A 112 -7.14 -20.84 1.41
N MET A 113 -8.42 -21.12 1.16
CA MET A 113 -9.39 -21.33 2.21
C MET A 113 -9.53 -22.81 2.54
N SER A 114 -9.85 -23.13 3.79
CA SER A 114 -10.07 -24.51 4.24
C SER A 114 -11.46 -25.04 3.90
N GLN A 115 -12.36 -24.21 3.40
CA GLN A 115 -13.74 -24.55 3.09
C GLN A 115 -14.17 -24.02 1.72
N ARG A 116 -15.25 -24.59 1.20
CA ARG A 116 -15.84 -24.17 -0.07
C ARG A 116 -16.80 -22.99 0.15
N TYR A 117 -16.53 -21.87 -0.52
CA TYR A 117 -17.38 -20.68 -0.55
C TYR A 117 -17.74 -20.35 -1.99
N ILE A 118 -19.01 -20.39 -2.33
CA ILE A 118 -19.53 -20.04 -3.65
C ILE A 118 -20.50 -18.86 -3.55
N SER A 119 -20.53 -18.04 -4.59
CA SER A 119 -21.30 -16.80 -4.58
C SER A 119 -22.80 -17.04 -4.44
N THR A 120 -23.31 -18.14 -4.98
CA THR A 120 -24.74 -18.49 -4.94
C THR A 120 -25.24 -18.83 -3.55
N ASP A 121 -24.37 -19.25 -2.64
CA ASP A 121 -24.74 -19.57 -1.24
C ASP A 121 -24.76 -18.30 -0.35
N MET A 122 -24.32 -17.17 -0.89
CA MET A 122 -24.27 -15.90 -0.19
C MET A 122 -25.46 -15.01 -0.56
N GLN A 123 -26.21 -14.53 0.44
CA GLN A 123 -27.26 -13.56 0.22
C GLN A 123 -26.69 -12.18 -0.09
N ASP A 124 -27.51 -11.31 -0.72
CA ASP A 124 -27.13 -9.92 -0.91
C ASP A 124 -26.92 -9.20 0.44
N GLY A 125 -25.82 -8.51 0.57
CA GLY A 125 -25.39 -7.87 1.82
C GLY A 125 -24.69 -8.80 2.81
N ALA A 126 -24.56 -10.10 2.51
CA ALA A 126 -23.86 -11.05 3.38
C ALA A 126 -22.36 -10.71 3.47
N VAL A 127 -21.82 -10.87 4.67
CA VAL A 127 -20.37 -10.85 4.95
C VAL A 127 -20.03 -12.11 5.73
N ILE A 128 -19.12 -12.90 5.22
CA ILE A 128 -18.70 -14.19 5.79
C ILE A 128 -17.24 -14.09 6.20
N ALA A 129 -16.92 -14.48 7.43
CA ALA A 129 -15.54 -14.73 7.85
C ALA A 129 -15.11 -16.09 7.28
N ALA A 130 -14.13 -16.08 6.40
CA ALA A 130 -13.59 -17.29 5.78
C ALA A 130 -12.30 -17.72 6.51
N GLN A 131 -12.17 -19.01 6.74
CA GLN A 131 -10.99 -19.61 7.33
C GLN A 131 -9.97 -19.94 6.24
N ASN A 132 -8.73 -19.51 6.39
CA ASN A 132 -7.62 -19.76 5.47
C ASN A 132 -6.50 -20.57 6.13
N LEU A 133 -5.46 -20.94 5.37
CA LEU A 133 -4.40 -21.82 5.86
C LEU A 133 -3.52 -21.22 6.95
N ILE A 134 -3.50 -19.90 7.12
CA ILE A 134 -2.68 -19.22 8.13
C ILE A 134 -3.52 -18.62 9.26
N ASP A 135 -4.81 -18.96 9.36
CA ASP A 135 -5.74 -18.52 10.40
C ASP A 135 -5.82 -16.98 10.57
N LYS A 136 -5.52 -16.22 9.52
CA LYS A 136 -5.68 -14.76 9.54
C LYS A 136 -7.10 -14.36 9.10
N PRO A 137 -7.68 -13.28 9.66
CA PRO A 137 -9.01 -12.84 9.26
C PRO A 137 -9.11 -12.55 7.77
N LEU A 138 -10.06 -13.17 7.09
CA LEU A 138 -10.42 -12.91 5.70
C LEU A 138 -11.94 -12.86 5.58
N TYR A 139 -12.45 -11.84 4.89
CA TYR A 139 -13.89 -11.64 4.74
C TYR A 139 -14.30 -11.69 3.28
N LEU A 140 -15.27 -12.54 3.00
CA LEU A 140 -15.97 -12.56 1.72
C LEU A 140 -17.29 -11.82 1.87
N SER A 141 -17.63 -10.98 0.91
CA SER A 141 -18.91 -10.28 0.90
C SER A 141 -19.53 -10.30 -0.47
N ARG A 142 -20.86 -10.27 -0.53
CA ARG A 142 -21.63 -10.18 -1.76
C ARG A 142 -22.59 -9.01 -1.66
N LYS A 143 -22.53 -8.08 -2.60
CA LYS A 143 -23.38 -6.90 -2.63
C LYS A 143 -23.85 -6.57 -4.04
N SER A 144 -25.04 -5.99 -4.14
CA SER A 144 -25.53 -5.42 -5.39
C SER A 144 -24.64 -4.25 -5.82
N SER A 145 -24.10 -4.33 -7.02
CA SER A 145 -23.40 -3.24 -7.69
C SER A 145 -24.35 -2.40 -8.55
N SER A 146 -23.86 -1.31 -9.11
CA SER A 146 -24.59 -0.50 -10.08
C SER A 146 -25.11 -1.39 -11.22
N GLY A 147 -26.43 -1.43 -11.43
CA GLY A 147 -27.09 -2.27 -12.42
C GLY A 147 -27.65 -3.60 -11.89
N ASN A 148 -27.88 -3.73 -10.60
CA ASN A 148 -28.45 -4.90 -9.92
C ASN A 148 -27.69 -6.22 -10.12
N ARG A 149 -26.41 -6.15 -10.44
CA ARG A 149 -25.54 -7.35 -10.48
C ARG A 149 -24.99 -7.60 -9.09
N LEU A 150 -25.12 -8.84 -8.61
CA LEU A 150 -24.51 -9.26 -7.36
C LEU A 150 -23.02 -9.48 -7.60
N GLN A 151 -22.22 -8.66 -6.95
CA GLN A 151 -20.76 -8.67 -7.03
C GLN A 151 -20.16 -9.21 -5.74
N MET A 152 -19.19 -10.09 -5.88
CA MET A 152 -18.43 -10.63 -4.75
C MET A 152 -17.15 -9.82 -4.52
N TYR A 153 -16.77 -9.67 -3.26
CA TYR A 153 -15.60 -8.90 -2.84
C TYR A 153 -14.83 -9.67 -1.76
N VAL A 154 -13.53 -9.44 -1.72
CA VAL A 154 -12.61 -9.94 -0.69
C VAL A 154 -12.16 -8.76 0.18
N ASN A 155 -12.31 -8.87 1.50
CA ASN A 155 -11.90 -7.89 2.50
C ASN A 155 -12.52 -6.48 2.39
N MET A 156 -13.38 -6.22 1.40
CA MET A 156 -13.95 -4.88 1.20
C MET A 156 -15.01 -4.52 2.24
N HIS A 157 -15.68 -5.50 2.78
CA HIS A 157 -16.69 -5.32 3.83
C HIS A 157 -16.37 -6.26 4.99
N VAL A 158 -16.48 -5.74 6.20
CA VAL A 158 -16.26 -6.47 7.44
C VAL A 158 -17.54 -6.52 8.26
N PRO A 159 -17.74 -7.54 9.11
CA PRO A 159 -18.91 -7.61 9.99
C PRO A 159 -18.97 -6.40 10.95
N SER A 160 -20.18 -5.98 11.29
CA SER A 160 -20.39 -4.93 12.28
C SER A 160 -19.77 -5.34 13.62
N GLY A 161 -18.95 -4.47 14.21
CA GLY A 161 -18.26 -4.72 15.47
C GLY A 161 -16.80 -5.18 15.32
N VAL A 162 -16.34 -5.56 14.13
CA VAL A 162 -14.91 -5.80 13.88
C VAL A 162 -14.19 -4.45 13.85
N LYS A 163 -13.26 -4.30 14.77
CA LYS A 163 -12.37 -3.12 14.86
C LYS A 163 -10.96 -3.50 14.45
N ASN A 164 -10.23 -2.55 13.89
CA ASN A 164 -8.81 -2.69 13.56
C ASN A 164 -8.49 -3.83 12.55
N PHE A 165 -9.45 -4.19 11.67
CA PHE A 165 -9.16 -5.08 10.57
C PHE A 165 -8.41 -4.33 9.48
N ALA A 166 -7.27 -4.86 9.08
CA ALA A 166 -6.48 -4.35 7.98
C ALA A 166 -6.09 -5.47 7.04
N ALA A 167 -6.45 -5.31 5.79
CA ALA A 167 -6.05 -6.20 4.70
C ALA A 167 -6.23 -5.45 3.38
N THR A 168 -5.50 -5.85 2.35
CA THR A 168 -5.79 -5.38 1.00
C THR A 168 -7.11 -5.95 0.52
N THR A 169 -7.85 -5.13 -0.22
CA THR A 169 -9.18 -5.49 -0.73
C THR A 169 -9.12 -5.92 -2.18
N ALA A 170 -10.03 -6.76 -2.62
CA ALA A 170 -10.14 -7.11 -4.02
C ALA A 170 -11.61 -7.27 -4.46
N THR A 171 -11.84 -7.00 -5.74
CA THR A 171 -13.11 -7.32 -6.41
C THR A 171 -12.96 -8.65 -7.14
N VAL A 172 -13.93 -9.52 -6.98
CA VAL A 172 -13.97 -10.80 -7.73
C VAL A 172 -14.43 -10.50 -9.15
N VAL A 173 -13.56 -10.61 -10.12
CA VAL A 173 -13.85 -10.32 -11.52
C VAL A 173 -14.49 -11.53 -12.24
N MET A 174 -14.18 -12.75 -11.78
CA MET A 174 -14.84 -13.97 -12.24
C MET A 174 -15.15 -14.86 -11.04
N GLN A 175 -16.45 -15.13 -10.84
CA GLN A 175 -16.95 -15.85 -9.68
C GLN A 175 -17.09 -17.34 -9.99
N ASP A 176 -16.85 -18.17 -8.96
CA ASP A 176 -17.23 -19.57 -8.91
C ASP A 176 -16.67 -20.42 -10.05
N VAL A 177 -15.41 -20.20 -10.42
CA VAL A 177 -14.71 -21.05 -11.39
C VAL A 177 -14.50 -22.43 -10.78
N ALA A 178 -15.30 -23.41 -11.21
CA ALA A 178 -15.36 -24.75 -10.60
C ALA A 178 -14.38 -25.72 -11.26
N PHE A 179 -13.63 -26.44 -10.43
CA PHE A 179 -12.77 -27.57 -10.76
C PHE A 179 -13.31 -28.86 -10.13
N LYS A 180 -12.71 -30.01 -10.43
CA LYS A 180 -13.08 -31.29 -9.81
C LYS A 180 -12.95 -31.29 -8.30
N ASP A 181 -11.94 -30.55 -7.80
CA ASP A 181 -11.47 -30.51 -6.40
C ASP A 181 -11.74 -29.20 -5.71
N HIS A 182 -11.61 -28.06 -6.40
CA HIS A 182 -11.70 -26.74 -5.81
C HIS A 182 -12.60 -25.77 -6.56
N VAL A 183 -12.84 -24.59 -5.97
CA VAL A 183 -13.49 -23.44 -6.64
C VAL A 183 -12.54 -22.26 -6.58
N ALA A 184 -12.30 -21.60 -7.70
CA ALA A 184 -11.54 -20.36 -7.72
C ALA A 184 -12.44 -19.13 -7.81
N GLN A 185 -12.03 -18.08 -7.11
CA GLN A 185 -12.57 -16.72 -7.21
C GLN A 185 -11.48 -15.84 -7.81
N ILE A 186 -11.58 -15.48 -9.09
CA ILE A 186 -10.56 -14.66 -9.76
C ILE A 186 -10.72 -13.20 -9.34
N VAL A 187 -9.64 -12.56 -8.89
CA VAL A 187 -9.67 -11.21 -8.35
C VAL A 187 -8.73 -10.24 -9.08
N SER A 188 -9.06 -8.96 -9.00
CA SER A 188 -8.35 -7.86 -9.66
C SER A 188 -7.17 -7.28 -8.86
N ASN A 189 -6.99 -7.68 -7.62
CA ASN A 189 -5.90 -7.26 -6.74
C ASN A 189 -5.40 -8.47 -5.97
N VAL A 190 -4.18 -8.44 -5.45
CA VAL A 190 -3.66 -9.47 -4.54
C VAL A 190 -4.09 -9.14 -3.11
N PRO A 191 -5.06 -9.88 -2.51
CA PRO A 191 -5.40 -9.67 -1.13
C PRO A 191 -4.30 -10.25 -0.22
N TYR A 192 -3.85 -9.49 0.76
CA TYR A 192 -3.02 -9.99 1.86
C TYR A 192 -3.37 -9.31 3.17
N PHE A 193 -3.14 -9.99 4.28
CA PHE A 193 -3.44 -9.49 5.60
C PHE A 193 -2.37 -8.48 6.03
N LYS A 194 -2.79 -7.42 6.72
CA LYS A 194 -1.91 -6.44 7.33
C LYS A 194 -2.10 -6.50 8.84
N GLU A 195 -1.06 -6.76 9.59
CA GLU A 195 -1.11 -6.73 11.06
C GLU A 195 -1.35 -5.31 11.57
N TYR A 196 -0.94 -4.32 10.79
CA TYR A 196 -1.04 -2.92 11.13
C TYR A 196 -1.34 -2.08 9.88
N THR A 197 -2.29 -1.18 9.99
CA THR A 197 -2.48 -0.13 8.99
C THR A 197 -1.67 1.07 9.45
N LEU A 198 -0.69 1.49 8.67
CA LEU A 198 0.03 2.74 8.90
C LEU A 198 -1.00 3.87 9.05
N LYS A 199 -1.19 4.33 10.28
CA LYS A 199 -1.80 5.62 10.50
C LYS A 199 -0.66 6.61 10.47
N THR A 200 -0.67 7.48 9.49
CA THR A 200 0.19 8.65 9.49
C THR A 200 -0.24 9.52 10.66
N ASP A 201 0.31 9.27 11.84
CA ASP A 201 0.10 10.18 12.95
C ASP A 201 0.76 11.50 12.57
N THR A 202 -0.05 12.53 12.55
CA THR A 202 0.44 13.89 12.41
C THR A 202 1.44 14.14 13.53
N TYR A 203 2.65 14.43 13.13
CA TYR A 203 3.70 14.80 14.03
C TYR A 203 3.26 15.93 14.98
N LYS A 204 3.35 15.70 16.27
CA LYS A 204 3.07 16.68 17.34
C LYS A 204 4.24 16.83 18.31
N GLY A 205 5.44 16.41 17.92
CA GLY A 205 6.63 16.62 18.71
C GLY A 205 6.96 18.12 18.73
N LEU A 206 7.44 18.62 19.87
CA LEU A 206 8.11 19.92 19.90
C LEU A 206 9.54 19.69 19.41
N PRO A 207 9.89 20.19 18.22
CA PRO A 207 11.25 20.06 17.76
C PRO A 207 12.17 20.85 18.71
N ASN A 208 13.39 20.36 18.89
CA ASN A 208 14.44 21.24 19.39
C ASN A 208 14.71 22.25 18.28
N THR A 209 14.46 23.52 18.55
CA THR A 209 14.54 24.60 17.57
C THR A 209 15.94 24.79 17.00
N ASP A 210 16.98 24.31 17.69
CA ASP A 210 18.38 24.50 17.28
C ASP A 210 18.82 23.51 16.18
N GLN A 211 18.07 22.43 15.95
CA GLN A 211 18.37 21.43 14.93
C GLN A 211 17.18 21.11 14.02
N VAL A 212 16.32 22.06 13.83
CA VAL A 212 15.20 21.97 12.89
C VAL A 212 15.41 22.93 11.75
N PHE A 213 15.38 22.42 10.55
CA PHE A 213 15.45 23.22 9.35
C PHE A 213 14.19 22.97 8.52
N GLU A 214 13.51 24.04 8.11
CA GLU A 214 12.30 23.97 7.30
C GLU A 214 12.56 24.62 5.94
N ILE A 215 12.27 23.89 4.87
CA ILE A 215 12.30 24.39 3.51
C ILE A 215 10.84 24.57 3.08
N PRO A 216 10.35 25.80 3.03
CA PRO A 216 8.97 26.06 2.60
C PRO A 216 8.81 25.78 1.11
N THR A 217 7.58 25.54 0.70
CA THR A 217 7.21 25.53 -0.72
C THR A 217 7.57 26.87 -1.36
N GLU A 218 8.42 26.84 -2.39
CA GLU A 218 8.76 28.03 -3.18
C GLU A 218 7.67 28.35 -4.18
N ALA A 219 7.25 27.35 -4.94
CA ALA A 219 6.16 27.45 -5.89
C ALA A 219 5.39 26.13 -5.99
N ASP A 220 4.12 26.23 -6.30
CA ASP A 220 3.26 25.07 -6.56
C ASP A 220 2.24 25.36 -7.67
N THR A 221 1.92 24.35 -8.47
CA THR A 221 0.96 24.43 -9.55
C THR A 221 0.46 23.04 -9.95
N TYR A 222 -0.35 22.99 -10.99
CA TYR A 222 -0.79 21.74 -11.61
C TYR A 222 -0.04 21.43 -12.88
N LEU A 223 0.25 20.15 -13.06
CA LEU A 223 0.52 19.55 -14.34
C LEU A 223 -0.80 18.92 -14.82
N ALA A 224 -1.32 19.36 -15.94
CA ALA A 224 -2.60 18.89 -16.46
C ALA A 224 -2.48 18.44 -17.90
N LYS A 225 -3.14 17.33 -18.25
CA LYS A 225 -3.24 16.87 -19.64
C LYS A 225 -4.05 17.83 -20.50
N THR A 226 -5.05 18.45 -19.92
CA THR A 226 -5.91 19.45 -20.58
C THR A 226 -5.91 20.74 -19.77
N ARG A 227 -6.06 21.87 -20.46
CA ARG A 227 -6.14 23.17 -19.79
C ARG A 227 -7.40 23.21 -18.92
N PRO A 228 -7.28 23.46 -17.58
CA PRO A 228 -8.44 23.56 -16.71
C PRO A 228 -9.25 24.82 -17.02
N GLU A 229 -10.56 24.73 -16.86
CA GLU A 229 -11.46 25.86 -17.07
C GLU A 229 -11.32 26.96 -16.02
N SER A 230 -10.85 26.61 -14.82
CA SER A 230 -10.56 27.56 -13.74
C SER A 230 -9.22 27.23 -13.08
N PRO A 231 -8.23 28.12 -13.17
CA PRO A 231 -6.90 27.89 -12.60
C PRO A 231 -6.76 28.25 -11.10
N PHE A 232 -7.87 28.58 -10.40
CA PHE A 232 -7.80 29.26 -9.10
C PHE A 232 -8.46 28.48 -7.96
N ASP A 233 -8.40 27.16 -7.98
CA ASP A 233 -8.72 26.42 -6.78
C ASP A 233 -7.66 26.65 -5.70
N LEU A 234 -8.09 26.81 -4.45
CA LEU A 234 -7.22 27.02 -3.30
C LEU A 234 -6.47 25.75 -2.85
N THR A 235 -6.58 24.68 -3.64
CA THR A 235 -6.08 23.35 -3.30
C THR A 235 -5.53 22.66 -4.54
N LEU A 236 -4.49 21.85 -4.36
CA LEU A 236 -3.93 21.02 -5.42
C LEU A 236 -4.71 19.71 -5.52
N ASN A 237 -5.24 19.43 -6.69
CA ASN A 237 -5.91 18.15 -6.96
C ASN A 237 -4.86 17.08 -7.29
N CYS A 238 -4.95 15.95 -6.61
CA CYS A 238 -4.15 14.77 -6.95
C CYS A 238 -5.05 13.72 -7.59
N ASN A 239 -5.10 13.70 -8.90
CA ASN A 239 -5.80 12.68 -9.67
C ASN A 239 -5.04 12.38 -10.97
N THR A 240 -5.51 11.42 -11.77
CA THR A 240 -4.82 10.98 -12.99
C THR A 240 -4.74 12.02 -14.11
N GLU A 241 -5.56 13.07 -14.06
CA GLU A 241 -5.58 14.13 -15.09
C GLU A 241 -4.88 15.40 -14.63
N ARG A 242 -4.78 15.59 -13.31
CA ARG A 242 -4.15 16.75 -12.68
C ARG A 242 -3.31 16.24 -11.54
N ILE A 243 -2.02 16.47 -11.63
CA ILE A 243 -1.08 16.15 -10.56
C ILE A 243 -0.40 17.43 -10.10
N PRO A 244 -0.10 17.58 -8.81
CA PRO A 244 0.60 18.75 -8.30
C PRO A 244 2.05 18.77 -8.81
N LEU A 245 2.58 19.96 -9.03
CA LEU A 245 4.01 20.22 -9.07
C LEU A 245 4.32 21.12 -7.90
N ILE A 246 5.19 20.67 -7.00
CA ILE A 246 5.56 21.41 -5.79
C ILE A 246 7.08 21.57 -5.80
N LEU A 247 7.53 22.82 -5.76
CA LEU A 247 8.94 23.19 -5.81
C LEU A 247 9.41 23.65 -4.44
N TYR A 248 10.59 23.16 -4.04
CA TYR A 248 11.29 23.53 -2.82
C TYR A 248 12.71 24.03 -3.16
N GLU A 249 13.09 25.18 -2.65
CA GLU A 249 14.41 25.74 -2.90
C GLU A 249 15.48 25.11 -1.96
N ALA A 250 15.74 23.82 -2.18
CA ALA A 250 16.71 23.03 -1.42
C ALA A 250 18.07 23.01 -2.11
N THR A 251 18.65 24.20 -2.35
CA THR A 251 19.91 24.38 -3.10
C THR A 251 21.14 24.43 -2.21
N ASN A 252 20.96 24.65 -0.90
CA ASN A 252 22.06 24.68 0.06
C ASN A 252 21.92 23.51 1.03
N SER A 253 23.05 22.90 1.42
CA SER A 253 23.07 21.93 2.50
C SER A 253 22.76 22.60 3.85
N VAL A 254 22.18 21.83 4.75
CA VAL A 254 21.98 22.26 6.13
C VAL A 254 23.29 22.16 6.91
N ASP A 255 23.48 23.01 7.92
CA ASP A 255 24.71 23.04 8.70
C ASP A 255 25.01 21.74 9.45
N PHE A 256 23.96 20.97 9.76
CA PHE A 256 24.04 19.67 10.45
C PHE A 256 23.81 18.47 9.51
N TYR A 257 24.23 18.57 8.26
CA TYR A 257 24.02 17.51 7.25
C TYR A 257 24.46 16.11 7.72
N ASP A 258 25.63 16.01 8.35
CA ASP A 258 26.14 14.72 8.85
C ASP A 258 25.38 14.21 10.09
N GLU A 259 24.55 15.04 10.66
CA GLU A 259 23.75 14.74 11.85
C GLU A 259 22.26 14.61 11.54
N ILE A 260 21.86 14.63 10.25
CA ILE A 260 20.45 14.47 9.88
C ILE A 260 19.94 13.12 10.39
N SER A 261 18.94 13.20 11.26
CA SER A 261 18.25 12.05 11.81
C SER A 261 17.02 11.68 10.98
N VAL A 262 16.22 12.69 10.65
CA VAL A 262 14.96 12.52 9.92
C VAL A 262 14.75 13.70 8.98
N ALA A 263 14.27 13.43 7.78
CA ALA A 263 13.72 14.45 6.90
C ALA A 263 12.33 14.02 6.40
N ARG A 264 11.39 14.97 6.37
CA ARG A 264 10.00 14.74 5.99
C ARG A 264 9.50 15.81 5.08
N VAL A 265 8.63 15.44 4.15
CA VAL A 265 7.74 16.39 3.51
C VAL A 265 6.38 16.33 4.20
N ASN A 266 5.82 17.49 4.53
CA ASN A 266 4.57 17.64 5.26
C ASN A 266 3.52 18.22 4.32
N PHE A 267 2.40 17.53 4.16
CA PHE A 267 1.25 17.95 3.35
C PHE A 267 0.05 18.20 4.25
N TYR A 268 -0.59 19.34 4.09
CA TYR A 268 -1.88 19.58 4.70
C TYR A 268 -2.99 19.12 3.73
N VAL A 269 -3.92 18.33 4.22
CA VAL A 269 -5.05 17.80 3.45
C VAL A 269 -6.33 18.53 3.86
N PRO A 270 -6.71 19.63 3.20
CA PRO A 270 -7.90 20.38 3.60
C PRO A 270 -9.20 19.61 3.35
N LYS A 271 -9.21 18.74 2.33
CA LYS A 271 -10.40 18.04 1.90
C LYS A 271 -10.06 16.76 1.16
N VAL A 272 -10.92 15.77 1.31
CA VAL A 272 -10.95 14.55 0.50
C VAL A 272 -12.37 14.37 -0.03
N ASP A 273 -12.55 14.28 -1.34
CA ASP A 273 -13.83 13.97 -1.97
C ASP A 273 -13.85 12.50 -2.40
N GLY A 274 -14.73 11.73 -1.78
CA GLY A 274 -14.86 10.29 -2.01
C GLY A 274 -13.97 9.45 -1.09
N ILE A 275 -13.92 8.14 -1.36
CA ILE A 275 -13.08 7.22 -0.57
C ILE A 275 -11.69 7.20 -1.20
N ALA A 276 -10.74 7.90 -0.60
CA ALA A 276 -9.33 7.76 -0.93
C ALA A 276 -8.81 6.42 -0.38
N ALA A 277 -9.19 5.32 -1.05
CA ALA A 277 -8.82 3.98 -0.62
C ALA A 277 -7.45 3.53 -1.15
N ASN A 278 -6.76 4.38 -1.91
CA ASN A 278 -5.51 4.03 -2.55
C ASN A 278 -4.34 4.75 -1.90
N PRO A 279 -3.22 4.06 -1.69
CA PRO A 279 -1.98 4.73 -1.33
C PRO A 279 -1.59 5.73 -2.42
N PHE A 280 -0.88 6.77 -1.99
CA PHE A 280 -0.30 7.76 -2.89
C PHE A 280 1.21 7.56 -2.96
N ILE A 281 1.78 7.94 -4.08
CA ILE A 281 3.22 7.88 -4.30
C ILE A 281 3.73 9.31 -4.47
N LEU A 282 4.79 9.62 -3.71
CA LEU A 282 5.60 10.80 -3.90
C LEU A 282 6.68 10.49 -4.94
N TYR A 283 6.74 11.29 -5.99
CA TYR A 283 7.73 11.17 -7.05
C TYR A 283 8.64 12.39 -7.11
N ASP A 284 9.91 12.15 -7.31
CA ASP A 284 10.89 13.17 -7.68
C ASP A 284 10.80 13.47 -9.18
N ILE A 285 10.45 14.70 -9.53
CA ILE A 285 10.41 15.19 -10.91
C ILE A 285 11.37 16.37 -11.11
N THR A 286 12.39 16.47 -10.27
CA THR A 286 13.35 17.59 -10.26
C THR A 286 13.99 17.80 -11.63
N ASP A 287 14.51 16.77 -12.27
CA ASP A 287 15.15 16.89 -13.58
C ASP A 287 14.15 17.29 -14.65
N GLN A 288 12.96 16.73 -14.65
CA GLN A 288 11.90 17.06 -15.60
C GLN A 288 11.41 18.50 -15.43
N ALA A 289 11.25 18.98 -14.20
CA ALA A 289 10.89 20.37 -13.92
C ALA A 289 12.00 21.34 -14.36
N TRP A 290 13.26 20.95 -14.19
CA TRP A 290 14.40 21.74 -14.61
C TRP A 290 14.52 21.84 -16.14
N GLU A 291 14.24 20.76 -16.85
CA GLU A 291 14.18 20.77 -18.33
C GLU A 291 13.10 21.70 -18.86
N LEU A 292 11.93 21.72 -18.23
CA LEU A 292 10.86 22.68 -18.53
C LEU A 292 11.32 24.12 -18.34
N SER A 293 12.10 24.38 -17.30
CA SER A 293 12.68 25.69 -17.04
C SER A 293 13.63 26.15 -18.15
N GLN A 294 14.46 25.25 -18.64
CA GLN A 294 15.40 25.55 -19.74
C GLN A 294 14.68 25.83 -21.08
N GLN A 295 13.49 25.31 -21.27
CA GLN A 295 12.64 25.57 -22.45
C GLN A 295 11.89 26.92 -22.38
N GLY A 296 12.25 27.80 -21.45
CA GLY A 296 11.68 29.13 -21.29
C GLY A 296 10.47 29.23 -20.39
N THR A 297 10.12 28.15 -19.68
CA THR A 297 9.08 28.14 -18.66
C THR A 297 9.74 28.39 -17.32
N ASP A 298 9.61 29.59 -16.78
CA ASP A 298 10.15 29.94 -15.46
C ASP A 298 9.45 29.16 -14.36
N VAL A 299 10.08 28.09 -13.88
CA VAL A 299 9.52 27.20 -12.85
C VAL A 299 9.27 27.88 -11.53
N THR A 300 9.99 28.99 -11.23
CA THR A 300 9.78 29.78 -10.02
C THR A 300 8.50 30.62 -10.09
N LYS A 301 7.86 30.68 -11.23
CA LYS A 301 6.58 31.39 -11.47
C LYS A 301 5.40 30.47 -11.74
N PHE A 302 5.54 29.16 -11.46
CA PHE A 302 4.48 28.17 -11.73
C PHE A 302 3.17 28.44 -10.98
N TYR A 303 3.21 29.12 -9.86
CA TYR A 303 2.00 29.55 -9.15
C TYR A 303 1.08 30.48 -9.96
N LYS A 304 1.53 31.00 -11.10
CA LYS A 304 0.75 31.90 -11.97
C LYS A 304 0.16 31.19 -13.19
N THR A 305 0.68 30.03 -13.56
CA THR A 305 0.28 29.38 -14.82
C THR A 305 0.18 27.87 -14.63
N VAL A 306 -1.00 27.33 -14.97
CA VAL A 306 -1.15 25.89 -15.11
C VAL A 306 -0.30 25.43 -16.29
N ILE A 307 0.60 24.49 -16.08
CA ILE A 307 1.36 23.86 -17.17
C ILE A 307 0.42 22.87 -17.84
N SER A 308 -0.19 23.31 -18.93
CA SER A 308 -1.07 22.48 -19.73
C SER A 308 -0.29 21.63 -20.74
N GLN A 309 -0.82 20.46 -21.06
CA GLN A 309 -0.27 19.54 -22.05
C GLN A 309 1.09 18.90 -21.67
N TYR A 310 1.43 18.89 -20.40
CA TYR A 310 2.58 18.19 -19.88
C TYR A 310 2.15 17.05 -18.95
N THR A 311 2.76 15.90 -19.16
CA THR A 311 2.61 14.73 -18.28
C THR A 311 4.00 14.28 -17.90
N PRO A 312 4.40 14.34 -16.62
CA PRO A 312 5.70 13.86 -16.20
C PRO A 312 5.77 12.34 -16.36
N THR A 313 6.96 11.83 -16.58
CA THR A 313 7.23 10.40 -16.54
C THR A 313 7.30 9.97 -15.07
N LEU A 314 6.37 9.11 -14.64
CA LEU A 314 6.34 8.52 -13.31
C LEU A 314 6.71 7.04 -13.44
N SER A 315 7.76 6.63 -12.75
CA SER A 315 8.31 5.28 -12.79
C SER A 315 8.87 4.86 -11.43
N ALA A 316 9.30 3.63 -11.30
CA ALA A 316 9.97 3.17 -10.09
C ALA A 316 11.28 3.95 -9.80
N ASP A 317 11.97 4.42 -10.85
CA ASP A 317 13.27 5.10 -10.72
C ASP A 317 13.16 6.48 -10.04
N ASN A 318 12.02 7.16 -10.18
CA ASN A 318 11.79 8.46 -9.57
C ASN A 318 10.78 8.42 -8.40
N LYS A 319 10.41 7.24 -7.94
CA LYS A 319 9.61 7.03 -6.75
C LYS A 319 10.42 7.36 -5.50
N VAL A 320 9.90 8.24 -4.65
CA VAL A 320 10.53 8.63 -3.37
C VAL A 320 9.91 7.86 -2.21
N ALA A 321 8.59 7.85 -2.11
CA ALA A 321 7.88 7.18 -1.02
C ALA A 321 6.47 6.78 -1.43
N THR A 322 5.91 5.77 -0.75
CA THR A 322 4.48 5.45 -0.78
C THR A 322 3.87 5.79 0.57
N PHE A 323 2.70 6.41 0.58
CA PHE A 323 2.06 6.85 1.81
C PHE A 323 0.54 6.92 1.67
N ASP A 324 -0.14 6.89 2.81
CA ASP A 324 -1.58 7.07 2.91
C ASP A 324 -1.89 8.43 3.55
N PHE A 325 -2.99 9.03 3.16
CA PHE A 325 -3.51 10.21 3.84
C PHE A 325 -4.53 9.79 4.89
N ASP A 326 -4.42 10.35 6.10
CA ASP A 326 -5.33 10.03 7.19
C ASP A 326 -6.73 10.60 6.99
N GLU A 327 -6.90 11.85 7.35
CA GLU A 327 -8.20 12.52 7.37
C GLU A 327 -8.07 13.95 6.88
N ALA A 328 -9.16 14.45 6.32
CA ALA A 328 -9.25 15.87 6.00
C ALA A 328 -9.06 16.75 7.24
N GLY A 329 -8.38 17.86 7.09
CA GLY A 329 -8.08 18.82 8.14
C GLY A 329 -6.80 18.52 8.92
N LYS A 330 -5.99 17.55 8.49
CA LYS A 330 -4.75 17.16 9.17
C LYS A 330 -3.52 17.29 8.26
N TRP A 331 -2.36 17.32 8.90
CA TRP A 331 -1.07 17.19 8.25
C TRP A 331 -0.70 15.72 8.11
N THR A 332 -0.20 15.37 6.93
CA THR A 332 0.41 14.07 6.64
C THR A 332 1.90 14.28 6.43
N SER A 333 2.71 13.54 7.17
CA SER A 333 4.18 13.59 7.09
C SER A 333 4.70 12.35 6.37
N VAL A 334 5.50 12.56 5.34
CA VAL A 334 6.10 11.50 4.53
C VAL A 334 7.61 11.51 4.75
N ASP A 335 8.18 10.40 5.19
CA ASP A 335 9.63 10.26 5.38
C ASP A 335 10.35 10.29 4.03
N ILE A 336 11.29 11.21 3.89
CA ILE A 336 12.13 11.40 2.71
C ILE A 336 13.62 11.48 3.10
N THR A 337 13.99 10.90 4.24
CA THR A 337 15.35 11.04 4.78
C THR A 337 16.42 10.59 3.81
N ASP A 338 16.27 9.41 3.20
CA ASP A 338 17.27 8.89 2.26
C ASP A 338 17.36 9.75 1.00
N TYR A 339 16.24 10.28 0.55
CA TYR A 339 16.21 11.20 -0.57
C TYR A 339 16.99 12.48 -0.23
N ILE A 340 16.75 13.08 0.92
CA ILE A 340 17.42 14.31 1.37
C ILE A 340 18.92 14.09 1.58
N LEU A 341 19.30 12.97 2.21
CA LEU A 341 20.71 12.61 2.38
C LEU A 341 21.43 12.45 1.02
N LYS A 342 20.77 11.84 0.06
CA LYS A 342 21.30 11.69 -1.30
C LYS A 342 21.35 13.04 -2.02
N HIS A 343 20.33 13.86 -1.88
CA HIS A 343 20.22 15.17 -2.50
C HIS A 343 21.35 16.10 -2.08
N PHE A 344 21.59 16.24 -0.78
CA PHE A 344 22.63 17.11 -0.26
C PHE A 344 24.07 16.57 -0.37
N LYS A 345 24.26 15.31 -0.75
CA LYS A 345 25.57 14.80 -1.18
C LYS A 345 26.05 15.42 -2.50
N ASN A 346 25.13 15.94 -3.29
CA ASN A 346 25.48 16.66 -4.51
C ASN A 346 26.05 18.04 -4.12
N PRO A 347 27.28 18.42 -4.55
CA PRO A 347 27.85 19.72 -4.23
C PRO A 347 27.13 20.91 -4.87
N SER A 348 26.25 20.65 -5.84
CA SER A 348 25.43 21.66 -6.50
C SER A 348 24.01 21.13 -6.70
N PRO A 349 23.24 20.98 -5.60
CA PRO A 349 21.91 20.43 -5.69
C PRO A 349 20.97 21.38 -6.44
N LYS A 350 20.07 20.82 -7.23
CA LYS A 350 18.99 21.56 -7.88
C LYS A 350 17.86 21.82 -6.87
N PRO A 351 16.98 22.81 -7.08
CA PRO A 351 15.74 22.90 -6.34
C PRO A 351 14.93 21.60 -6.48
N ILE A 352 14.40 21.07 -5.37
CA ILE A 352 13.63 19.85 -5.38
C ILE A 352 12.25 20.11 -5.98
N ALA A 353 11.81 19.26 -6.89
CA ALA A 353 10.45 19.27 -7.43
C ALA A 353 9.77 17.92 -7.20
N PHE A 354 8.69 17.92 -6.44
CA PHE A 354 7.88 16.75 -6.18
C PHE A 354 6.52 16.79 -6.88
N THR A 355 6.01 15.61 -7.17
CA THR A 355 4.60 15.40 -7.48
C THR A 355 4.04 14.26 -6.64
N VAL A 356 2.72 14.28 -6.43
CA VAL A 356 1.97 13.25 -5.73
C VAL A 356 0.94 12.66 -6.68
N ALA A 357 0.96 11.36 -6.87
CA ALA A 357 0.01 10.66 -7.70
C ALA A 357 -0.57 9.42 -6.99
N PRO A 358 -1.82 9.02 -7.28
CA PRO A 358 -2.37 7.77 -6.79
C PRO A 358 -1.49 6.57 -7.25
N ALA A 359 -1.25 5.61 -6.37
CA ALA A 359 -0.44 4.43 -6.69
C ALA A 359 -1.11 3.56 -7.77
N ASN A 360 -2.43 3.51 -7.76
CA ASN A 360 -3.21 2.75 -8.72
C ASN A 360 -3.88 3.69 -9.71
N ASN A 361 -3.78 3.37 -11.00
CA ASN A 361 -4.48 4.05 -12.09
C ASN A 361 -6.01 3.87 -12.05
N PHE A 362 -6.59 3.67 -10.86
CA PHE A 362 -8.02 3.48 -10.72
C PHE A 362 -8.78 4.74 -11.13
N TYR A 363 -9.38 4.62 -12.27
CA TYR A 363 -10.16 5.64 -12.93
C TYR A 363 -11.36 6.07 -12.09
N SER A 364 -11.48 7.37 -11.95
CA SER A 364 -12.74 8.14 -12.03
C SER A 364 -13.79 8.05 -10.94
N SER A 365 -13.82 7.08 -10.05
CA SER A 365 -14.86 7.06 -9.02
C SER A 365 -14.35 7.14 -7.59
N VAL A 366 -13.06 7.17 -7.41
CA VAL A 366 -12.44 7.07 -6.08
C VAL A 366 -11.73 8.36 -5.74
N GLY A 367 -12.49 9.32 -5.32
CA GLY A 367 -12.04 10.47 -4.55
C GLY A 367 -10.94 11.34 -5.17
N ILE A 368 -11.07 12.63 -4.96
CA ILE A 368 -10.05 13.63 -5.27
C ILE A 368 -9.42 14.04 -3.94
N LEU A 369 -8.10 13.92 -3.84
CA LEU A 369 -7.33 14.47 -2.75
C LEU A 369 -7.00 15.93 -3.07
N TYR A 370 -7.17 16.79 -2.09
CA TYR A 370 -6.80 18.19 -2.17
C TYR A 370 -5.65 18.45 -1.22
N LEU A 371 -4.59 19.08 -1.68
CA LEU A 371 -3.47 19.53 -0.87
C LEU A 371 -3.51 21.04 -0.67
N GLY A 372 -3.07 21.49 0.49
CA GLY A 372 -2.83 22.92 0.74
C GLY A 372 -1.75 23.45 -0.20
N PHE A 373 -1.90 24.70 -0.71
CA PHE A 373 -0.94 25.26 -1.63
C PHE A 373 -0.60 26.74 -1.32
N LYS A 374 0.53 27.18 -1.85
CA LYS A 374 1.02 28.56 -1.70
C LYS A 374 0.34 29.46 -2.73
N LYS A 375 -0.33 30.52 -2.26
CA LYS A 375 -0.88 31.56 -3.12
C LYS A 375 -0.16 32.87 -2.92
N GLU A 376 0.51 33.35 -3.94
CA GLU A 376 1.43 34.46 -3.84
C GLU A 376 0.80 35.83 -3.55
N SER A 377 -0.42 36.09 -3.93
CA SER A 377 -0.90 37.46 -4.05
C SER A 377 -1.93 37.92 -3.02
N GLN A 378 -2.20 37.15 -2.01
CA GLN A 378 -3.16 37.57 -0.99
C GLN A 378 -2.61 37.35 0.41
N VAL A 379 -2.49 38.44 1.11
CA VAL A 379 -2.18 38.58 2.53
C VAL A 379 -3.25 37.94 3.43
N SER A 380 -3.88 36.88 3.01
CA SER A 380 -4.88 36.22 3.81
C SER A 380 -4.60 34.76 4.00
N LYS A 381 -4.09 34.46 5.19
CA LYS A 381 -4.42 33.28 5.97
C LYS A 381 -4.13 31.94 5.33
N SER A 382 -2.96 31.42 5.63
CA SER A 382 -2.59 30.01 5.72
C SER A 382 -3.43 29.05 4.88
N ASN A 383 -3.09 28.93 3.61
CA ASN A 383 -3.54 27.77 2.82
C ASN A 383 -2.75 26.49 3.17
N ASN A 384 -1.99 26.54 4.27
CA ASN A 384 -1.16 25.44 4.75
C ASN A 384 -0.32 24.79 3.63
N PRO A 385 0.57 25.54 2.97
CA PRO A 385 1.43 24.99 1.95
C PRO A 385 2.32 23.90 2.54
N SER A 386 2.67 22.92 1.72
CA SER A 386 3.59 21.86 2.12
C SER A 386 4.99 22.45 2.43
N TYR A 387 5.75 21.73 3.22
CA TYR A 387 7.14 22.09 3.54
C TYR A 387 7.96 20.83 3.81
N ILE A 388 9.27 20.91 3.57
CA ILE A 388 10.22 19.88 3.98
C ILE A 388 10.74 20.26 5.37
N GLN A 389 10.71 19.34 6.31
CA GLN A 389 11.28 19.47 7.64
C GLN A 389 12.47 18.52 7.77
N ILE A 390 13.60 19.04 8.23
CA ILE A 390 14.82 18.27 8.46
C ILE A 390 15.18 18.41 9.93
N LEU A 391 15.35 17.27 10.59
CA LEU A 391 15.67 17.19 12.01
C LEU A 391 17.09 16.62 12.19
N GLY A 392 17.90 17.31 12.97
CA GLY A 392 19.21 16.83 13.38
C GLY A 392 19.14 15.82 14.51
N ARG A 393 20.27 15.18 14.80
CA ARG A 393 20.45 14.33 15.98
C ARG A 393 20.52 15.22 17.23
N MET A 394 19.89 14.74 18.28
CA MET A 394 19.87 15.38 19.60
C MET A 394 20.18 14.36 20.69
N ASP A 395 20.39 14.86 21.91
CA ASP A 395 20.46 13.99 23.07
C ASP A 395 19.18 13.17 23.20
N SER A 396 19.34 11.86 23.26
CA SER A 396 18.23 10.94 23.26
C SER A 396 17.42 11.01 24.56
N ARG A 397 16.11 11.13 24.40
CA ARG A 397 15.13 10.90 25.47
C ARG A 397 14.58 9.49 25.44
N ILE A 398 14.92 8.74 24.40
CA ILE A 398 14.53 7.35 24.21
C ILE A 398 15.50 6.50 24.99
N VAL A 399 14.96 5.50 25.70
CA VAL A 399 15.73 4.52 26.43
C VAL A 399 15.45 3.15 25.85
N LEU A 400 16.50 2.44 25.47
CA LEU A 400 16.42 1.03 25.09
C LEU A 400 16.16 0.21 26.35
N GLN A 401 14.96 -0.37 26.44
CA GLN A 401 14.55 -1.22 27.56
C GLN A 401 14.92 -2.69 27.33
N ASN A 402 14.84 -3.12 26.10
CA ASN A 402 15.02 -4.52 25.77
C ASN A 402 15.51 -4.69 24.33
N THR A 403 16.53 -5.57 24.19
CA THR A 403 16.95 -6.13 22.91
C THR A 403 17.34 -7.58 23.14
N LYS A 404 16.54 -8.53 22.59
CA LYS A 404 16.81 -9.97 22.68
C LYS A 404 16.89 -10.56 21.29
N ALA A 405 17.80 -11.52 21.15
CA ALA A 405 17.94 -12.27 19.91
C ALA A 405 16.58 -12.87 19.48
N LEU A 406 16.35 -12.86 18.19
CA LEU A 406 15.23 -13.54 17.56
C LEU A 406 15.58 -15.02 17.41
N GLU A 407 14.68 -15.92 17.77
CA GLU A 407 14.79 -17.35 17.49
C GLU A 407 13.91 -17.67 16.28
N CYS A 408 14.49 -18.07 15.18
CA CYS A 408 13.85 -18.22 13.90
C CYS A 408 14.02 -19.63 13.32
N GLU A 409 12.94 -20.27 12.93
CA GLU A 409 12.96 -21.49 12.10
C GLU A 409 12.80 -21.14 10.62
N GLU A 410 11.66 -20.60 10.22
CA GLU A 410 11.38 -20.07 8.87
C GLU A 410 11.11 -18.56 8.90
N SER A 411 10.33 -18.11 9.88
CA SER A 411 10.06 -16.70 10.13
C SER A 411 9.78 -16.43 11.60
N VAL A 412 9.96 -15.18 12.03
CA VAL A 412 9.66 -14.76 13.40
C VAL A 412 9.15 -13.34 13.45
N VAL A 413 8.08 -13.12 14.20
CA VAL A 413 7.54 -11.78 14.47
C VAL A 413 8.41 -11.07 15.49
N ILE A 414 8.82 -9.84 15.19
CA ILE A 414 9.51 -8.99 16.15
C ILE A 414 8.49 -8.38 17.10
N THR A 415 8.61 -8.66 18.38
CA THR A 415 7.69 -8.18 19.41
C THR A 415 8.40 -7.27 20.41
N GLN A 416 7.66 -6.61 21.28
CA GLN A 416 8.22 -5.83 22.39
C GLN A 416 9.12 -6.66 23.33
N ASN A 417 9.01 -7.99 23.34
CA ASN A 417 9.91 -8.87 24.07
C ASN A 417 11.30 -8.98 23.43
N ASN A 418 11.40 -8.66 22.14
CA ASN A 418 12.65 -8.67 21.39
C ASN A 418 13.23 -7.27 21.26
N LEU A 419 12.39 -6.26 21.02
CA LEU A 419 12.81 -4.90 20.78
C LEU A 419 11.83 -3.92 21.46
N LEU A 420 12.32 -3.18 22.44
CA LEU A 420 11.53 -2.18 23.15
C LEU A 420 12.34 -0.94 23.48
N CYS A 421 11.93 0.18 22.92
CA CYS A 421 12.34 1.50 23.38
C CYS A 421 11.17 2.21 24.05
N THR A 422 11.47 3.03 25.05
CA THR A 422 10.51 3.89 25.75
C THR A 422 11.07 5.28 25.91
N ALA A 423 10.24 6.27 26.21
CA ALA A 423 10.66 7.59 26.59
C ALA A 423 10.15 7.88 28.03
N PRO A 424 10.90 7.53 29.08
CA PRO A 424 10.45 7.65 30.47
C PRO A 424 10.30 9.10 30.93
N VAL A 425 11.02 10.03 30.29
CA VAL A 425 10.93 11.46 30.60
C VAL A 425 10.27 12.18 29.44
N VAL A 426 9.04 12.62 29.66
CA VAL A 426 8.25 13.34 28.67
C VAL A 426 8.21 14.81 29.09
N PRO A 427 8.74 15.75 28.28
CA PRO A 427 8.61 17.17 28.56
C PRO A 427 7.14 17.62 28.57
N ASP A 428 6.85 18.70 29.29
CA ASP A 428 5.53 19.29 29.34
C ASP A 428 4.98 19.56 27.92
N GLY A 429 3.77 19.04 27.65
CA GLY A 429 3.10 19.23 26.38
C GLY A 429 3.47 18.23 25.28
N MET A 430 4.42 17.31 25.50
CA MET A 430 4.72 16.20 24.58
C MET A 430 3.97 14.94 24.99
N VAL A 431 3.52 14.19 24.00
CA VAL A 431 2.95 12.86 24.20
C VAL A 431 3.85 11.86 23.48
N TYR A 432 4.59 11.07 24.27
CA TYR A 432 5.34 9.93 23.73
C TYR A 432 4.44 8.71 23.76
N SER A 433 4.04 8.30 22.60
CA SER A 433 3.36 7.02 22.40
C SER A 433 4.27 6.09 21.59
N PRO A 434 3.97 4.78 21.53
CA PRO A 434 4.74 3.86 20.68
C PRO A 434 4.82 4.28 19.20
N GLN A 435 3.85 5.06 18.71
CA GLN A 435 3.88 5.63 17.34
C GLN A 435 4.95 6.70 17.15
N ASN A 436 5.39 7.36 18.23
CA ASN A 436 6.40 8.41 18.16
C ASN A 436 7.84 7.87 18.23
N ILE A 437 8.02 6.62 18.59
CA ILE A 437 9.34 5.96 18.63
C ILE A 437 9.54 5.21 17.33
N THR A 438 10.58 5.57 16.60
CA THR A 438 10.86 5.06 15.26
C THR A 438 12.17 4.28 15.24
N TYR A 439 12.26 3.31 14.36
CA TYR A 439 13.45 2.52 14.07
C TYR A 439 13.76 2.64 12.59
N ARG A 440 14.90 3.25 12.26
CA ARG A 440 15.42 3.29 10.90
C ARG A 440 16.35 2.12 10.69
N ILE A 441 16.17 1.40 9.59
CA ILE A 441 17.07 0.31 9.20
C ILE A 441 18.36 0.93 8.69
N ILE A 442 19.47 0.68 9.40
CA ILE A 442 20.83 1.11 9.03
C ILE A 442 21.51 0.04 8.20
N GLN A 443 21.25 -1.23 8.53
CA GLN A 443 21.76 -2.39 7.81
C GLN A 443 20.69 -3.48 7.81
N THR A 444 20.37 -3.98 6.62
CA THR A 444 19.48 -5.13 6.46
C THR A 444 20.16 -6.43 6.84
N PRO A 445 19.44 -7.49 7.24
CA PRO A 445 20.01 -8.82 7.42
C PRO A 445 20.58 -9.35 6.10
N VAL A 446 21.61 -10.20 6.19
CA VAL A 446 22.27 -10.84 5.04
C VAL A 446 21.65 -12.20 4.73
N GLY A 447 21.33 -12.96 5.79
CA GLY A 447 20.76 -14.31 5.69
C GLY A 447 19.24 -14.34 5.75
N GLY A 448 18.61 -13.19 5.75
CA GLY A 448 17.15 -13.05 5.85
C GLY A 448 16.62 -11.74 5.29
N LEU A 449 15.34 -11.54 5.51
CA LEU A 449 14.59 -10.39 5.06
C LEU A 449 13.73 -9.82 6.20
N LEU A 450 13.75 -8.51 6.38
CA LEU A 450 12.76 -7.82 7.19
C LEU A 450 11.58 -7.43 6.31
N ALA A 451 10.37 -7.62 6.80
CA ALA A 451 9.18 -7.18 6.11
C ALA A 451 8.17 -6.55 7.07
N ARG A 452 7.40 -5.60 6.55
CA ARG A 452 6.21 -5.00 7.17
C ARG A 452 4.99 -5.52 6.44
N ASN A 453 4.11 -6.27 7.12
CA ASN A 453 2.90 -6.81 6.48
C ASN A 453 3.20 -7.49 5.13
N CYS A 454 4.15 -8.40 5.09
CA CYS A 454 4.65 -9.10 3.90
C CYS A 454 5.34 -8.22 2.83
N LEU A 455 5.49 -6.93 3.05
CA LEU A 455 6.24 -6.04 2.14
C LEU A 455 7.68 -5.90 2.63
N PRO A 456 8.68 -6.22 1.80
CA PRO A 456 10.08 -6.11 2.16
C PRO A 456 10.48 -4.71 2.60
N LEU A 457 11.25 -4.63 3.67
CA LEU A 457 11.87 -3.40 4.15
C LEU A 457 13.33 -3.34 3.69
N LYS A 458 13.79 -2.15 3.34
CA LYS A 458 15.14 -1.85 2.83
C LYS A 458 15.91 -0.97 3.82
N GLU A 459 17.21 -0.83 3.60
CA GLU A 459 18.00 0.19 4.30
C GLU A 459 17.39 1.58 4.09
N GLY A 460 17.30 2.33 5.18
CA GLY A 460 16.64 3.63 5.23
C GLY A 460 15.17 3.60 5.59
N ASP A 461 14.47 2.49 5.39
CA ASP A 461 13.06 2.37 5.78
C ASP A 461 12.90 2.51 7.30
N VAL A 462 11.74 3.02 7.67
CA VAL A 462 11.41 3.34 9.07
C VAL A 462 10.15 2.59 9.48
N PHE A 463 10.19 2.01 10.68
CA PHE A 463 9.01 1.47 11.35
C PHE A 463 8.94 1.96 12.79
N THR A 464 7.81 1.79 13.45
CA THR A 464 7.53 2.34 14.78
C THR A 464 7.51 1.26 15.85
N GLN A 465 7.68 1.66 17.11
CA GLN A 465 7.45 0.76 18.24
C GLN A 465 6.02 0.22 18.27
N ASN A 466 5.05 1.01 17.77
CA ASN A 466 3.68 0.51 17.70
C ASN A 466 3.53 -0.63 16.71
N GLU A 467 4.19 -0.56 15.55
CA GLU A 467 4.20 -1.66 14.57
C GLU A 467 4.86 -2.93 15.14
N VAL A 468 5.91 -2.77 15.95
CA VAL A 468 6.50 -3.88 16.72
C VAL A 468 5.50 -4.46 17.73
N ASN A 469 4.78 -3.61 18.45
CA ASN A 469 3.79 -4.05 19.43
C ASN A 469 2.60 -4.78 18.79
N GLU A 470 2.20 -4.38 17.60
CA GLU A 470 1.11 -4.99 16.82
C GLU A 470 1.56 -6.23 16.02
N GLY A 471 2.86 -6.53 16.00
CA GLY A 471 3.40 -7.69 15.28
C GLY A 471 3.53 -7.51 13.78
N ALA A 472 3.53 -6.27 13.29
CA ALA A 472 3.60 -5.97 11.86
C ALA A 472 4.99 -6.22 11.25
N ILE A 473 6.03 -6.25 12.07
CA ILE A 473 7.42 -6.42 11.62
C ILE A 473 7.85 -7.86 11.82
N LYS A 474 8.33 -8.47 10.75
CA LYS A 474 8.68 -9.88 10.69
C LYS A 474 10.06 -10.07 10.07
N TYR A 475 10.83 -10.99 10.60
CA TYR A 475 12.02 -11.50 9.95
C TYR A 475 11.69 -12.83 9.27
N TYR A 476 12.16 -13.01 8.05
CA TYR A 476 12.06 -14.23 7.27
C TYR A 476 13.47 -14.75 6.97
N LYS A 477 13.70 -16.03 7.19
CA LYS A 477 14.94 -16.70 6.82
C LYS A 477 14.96 -16.95 5.32
N THR A 478 16.03 -16.52 4.63
CA THR A 478 16.20 -16.73 3.19
C THR A 478 17.40 -17.60 2.84
N THR A 479 18.31 -17.86 3.80
CA THR A 479 19.51 -18.68 3.60
C THR A 479 19.57 -19.83 4.61
N ALA A 480 20.52 -20.76 4.40
CA ALA A 480 20.74 -21.88 5.30
C ALA A 480 21.70 -21.58 6.47
N GLU A 481 22.10 -20.33 6.67
CA GLU A 481 22.99 -19.94 7.75
C GLU A 481 22.33 -20.10 9.12
N ASN A 482 23.15 -20.27 10.18
CA ASN A 482 22.65 -20.51 11.54
C ASN A 482 22.54 -19.24 12.39
N ALA A 483 22.98 -18.10 11.90
CA ALA A 483 22.92 -16.82 12.58
C ALA A 483 22.88 -15.69 11.57
N ASP A 484 22.23 -14.61 11.96
CA ASP A 484 22.14 -13.36 11.17
C ASP A 484 22.06 -12.16 12.11
N SER A 485 22.15 -10.96 11.58
CA SER A 485 21.96 -9.74 12.33
C SER A 485 21.56 -8.58 11.42
N PHE A 486 20.91 -7.58 11.98
CA PHE A 486 20.61 -6.31 11.33
C PHE A 486 20.76 -5.15 12.32
N ILE A 487 20.93 -3.95 11.82
CA ILE A 487 21.20 -2.77 12.62
C ILE A 487 20.09 -1.73 12.46
N LEU A 488 19.62 -1.22 13.58
CA LEU A 488 18.56 -0.24 13.69
C LEU A 488 19.04 1.01 14.41
N ARG A 489 18.57 2.18 13.98
CA ARG A 489 18.70 3.43 14.72
C ARG A 489 17.36 3.82 15.30
N ALA A 490 17.27 3.85 16.62
CA ALA A 490 16.05 4.31 17.27
C ALA A 490 16.07 5.82 17.42
N GLY A 491 14.92 6.43 17.15
CA GLY A 491 14.72 7.87 17.25
C GLY A 491 13.26 8.22 17.51
N ASP A 492 13.01 9.51 17.68
CA ASP A 492 11.65 10.04 17.75
C ASP A 492 11.43 11.17 16.75
N TYR A 493 10.22 11.68 16.72
CA TYR A 493 9.85 12.77 15.83
C TYR A 493 10.46 14.14 16.21
N SER A 494 11.08 14.27 17.38
CA SER A 494 11.79 15.49 17.76
C SER A 494 13.22 15.53 17.20
N GLY A 495 13.67 14.48 16.50
CA GLY A 495 15.04 14.32 16.04
C GLY A 495 15.97 13.67 17.07
N ALA A 496 15.47 13.36 18.28
CA ALA A 496 16.25 12.63 19.27
C ALA A 496 16.53 11.20 18.78
N THR A 497 17.76 10.73 18.96
CA THR A 497 18.15 9.33 18.65
C THR A 497 18.89 8.73 19.81
N LEU A 498 18.94 7.39 19.89
CA LEU A 498 19.91 6.72 20.75
C LEU A 498 21.32 7.08 20.29
N GLN A 499 22.25 7.16 21.26
CA GLN A 499 23.67 7.42 20.96
C GLN A 499 24.29 6.27 20.15
N GLU A 500 23.87 5.05 20.43
CA GLU A 500 24.35 3.85 19.76
C GLU A 500 23.23 3.19 18.93
N ASP A 501 23.60 2.67 17.78
CA ASP A 501 22.69 1.89 16.96
C ASP A 501 22.44 0.52 17.63
N ILE A 502 21.25 -0.01 17.44
CA ILE A 502 20.81 -1.28 18.03
C ILE A 502 21.14 -2.42 17.06
N THR A 503 21.97 -3.36 17.51
CA THR A 503 22.20 -4.61 16.78
C THR A 503 21.18 -5.66 17.24
N MET A 504 20.35 -6.11 16.30
CA MET A 504 19.42 -7.22 16.49
C MET A 504 20.05 -8.51 15.98
N ASN A 505 20.26 -9.47 16.87
CA ASN A 505 20.80 -10.79 16.51
C ASN A 505 19.67 -11.77 16.22
N VAL A 506 19.86 -12.65 15.24
CA VAL A 506 18.95 -13.72 14.88
C VAL A 506 19.66 -15.05 15.04
N VAL A 507 19.11 -15.95 15.84
CA VAL A 507 19.54 -17.34 15.99
C VAL A 507 18.60 -18.20 15.14
N ILE A 508 19.15 -18.84 14.15
CA ILE A 508 18.41 -19.67 13.21
C ILE A 508 18.50 -21.13 13.68
N ARG A 509 17.34 -21.76 13.85
CA ARG A 509 17.20 -23.14 14.31
C ARG A 509 16.89 -24.11 13.16
#